data_2e8dcd101c8064e8ec3af5a8ffd66380
#
_entry.id   2e8dcd101c8064e8ec3af5a8ffd66380
#
_cell.length_a   1.000
_cell.length_b   1.000
_cell.length_c   1.000
_cell.angle_alpha   90.00
_cell.angle_beta   90.00
_cell.angle_gamma   90.00
#
_symmetry.space_group_name_H-M   'P 1'
#
loop_
_entity.id
_entity.type
_entity.pdbx_description
1 polymer ?
#
loop_
_entity_poly.entity_id
_entity_poly.type
_entity_poly.pdbx_seq_one_letter_code
_entity_poly.pdbx_strand_id
1 'polypeptide(L)'
;MILRLAFKSLLMHPVRAAVLGIGFGLGVGVMATLLGVGEVVLEQARAPQLVGGGQWIVSGTSGPVTSARFVIDRIHRAVAAQEPATIASPRVRTDLFLVRNGATTPVRAKGGIPSLERALGDPETSGLASWADTDADRKWVTPDAADVLRSMDRFHAVPDVPARKASWAEWLYFKGRSGDLQFYATFLVGPTGPDGRRRAGVRLQMDRGGRITSYAANDSIDEAELLKTAPEVAVGRSRVRLDGLRYRLSLDLPGATGEIDIQAVAGRSLPPYTLRGAGGWISGYTIPVMSGSLSGWIATEGTRTTLAGTGYHDHNWGFWEGVSWRWGQVQQGSLSFVYGRVFPPADAADATRVPSVIVALGPDGPVGYSTRVSIDETDDPATGRPRRITVRGRGESLDVQMQIQVEDAIVNRGGALAAGPDFLQLRARYRVTGTAGGQAVDFEASGAAETFRGGLPRQ
;
A
#
# COMPACT_ATOMS: atom_id res chain seq x y z
N MET A 1 -73.97 -7.91 6.73
CA MET A 1 -74.66 -8.02 5.44
C MET A 1 -73.73 -8.23 4.28
N ILE A 2 -72.70 -7.39 4.08
CA ILE A 2 -71.72 -7.43 2.94
C ILE A 2 -70.94 -8.77 2.86
N LEU A 3 -70.43 -9.31 3.96
CA LEU A 3 -69.75 -10.58 4.01
C LEU A 3 -70.60 -11.80 3.60
N ARG A 4 -71.88 -11.81 3.96
CA ARG A 4 -72.82 -12.88 3.56
C ARG A 4 -73.15 -12.82 2.06
N LEU A 5 -73.21 -11.63 1.48
CA LEU A 5 -73.46 -11.43 0.04
C LEU A 5 -72.22 -11.83 -0.75
N ALA A 6 -71.01 -11.46 -0.28
CA ALA A 6 -69.77 -11.85 -0.89
C ALA A 6 -69.54 -13.39 -0.91
N PHE A 7 -69.88 -14.06 0.24
CA PHE A 7 -69.76 -15.52 0.34
C PHE A 7 -70.80 -16.23 -0.56
N LYS A 8 -72.01 -15.69 -0.68
CA LYS A 8 -73.08 -16.24 -1.53
C LYS A 8 -72.73 -16.06 -3.01
N SER A 9 -72.09 -14.93 -3.38
CA SER A 9 -71.58 -14.67 -4.74
C SER A 9 -70.44 -15.63 -5.14
N LEU A 10 -69.56 -15.95 -4.22
CA LEU A 10 -68.48 -16.91 -4.42
C LEU A 10 -68.96 -18.33 -4.66
N LEU A 11 -70.02 -18.76 -3.89
CA LEU A 11 -70.63 -20.06 -4.04
C LEU A 11 -71.44 -20.20 -5.32
N MET A 12 -72.06 -19.12 -5.80
CA MET A 12 -72.83 -19.11 -7.06
C MET A 12 -71.97 -19.11 -8.33
N HIS A 13 -70.68 -18.80 -8.22
CA HIS A 13 -69.78 -18.76 -9.35
C HIS A 13 -68.46 -19.53 -9.04
N PRO A 14 -68.48 -20.88 -8.93
CA PRO A 14 -67.39 -21.67 -8.42
C PRO A 14 -66.12 -21.55 -9.28
N VAL A 15 -66.24 -21.40 -10.59
CA VAL A 15 -65.09 -21.20 -11.50
C VAL A 15 -64.39 -19.85 -11.23
N ARG A 16 -65.18 -18.77 -11.02
CA ARG A 16 -64.61 -17.45 -10.69
C ARG A 16 -63.96 -17.46 -9.31
N ALA A 17 -64.56 -18.16 -8.35
CA ALA A 17 -63.99 -18.32 -7.02
C ALA A 17 -62.67 -19.11 -7.05
N ALA A 18 -62.59 -20.15 -7.87
CA ALA A 18 -61.37 -20.93 -8.06
C ALA A 18 -60.26 -20.11 -8.73
N VAL A 19 -60.58 -19.33 -9.79
CA VAL A 19 -59.62 -18.47 -10.47
C VAL A 19 -59.10 -17.37 -9.56
N LEU A 20 -59.97 -16.74 -8.77
CA LEU A 20 -59.57 -15.73 -7.79
C LEU A 20 -58.73 -16.35 -6.66
N GLY A 21 -59.13 -17.54 -6.15
CA GLY A 21 -58.39 -18.24 -5.12
C GLY A 21 -56.98 -18.67 -5.56
N ILE A 22 -56.87 -19.20 -6.79
CA ILE A 22 -55.58 -19.56 -7.37
C ILE A 22 -54.72 -18.31 -7.63
N GLY A 23 -55.30 -17.23 -8.19
CA GLY A 23 -54.58 -15.98 -8.45
C GLY A 23 -54.08 -15.32 -7.18
N PHE A 24 -54.91 -15.23 -6.14
CA PHE A 24 -54.55 -14.71 -4.82
C PHE A 24 -53.52 -15.62 -4.12
N GLY A 25 -53.75 -16.94 -4.15
CA GLY A 25 -52.83 -17.92 -3.56
C GLY A 25 -51.46 -17.91 -4.23
N LEU A 26 -51.38 -17.79 -5.57
CA LEU A 26 -50.14 -17.64 -6.30
C LEU A 26 -49.44 -16.31 -5.98
N GLY A 27 -50.19 -15.22 -5.92
CA GLY A 27 -49.64 -13.90 -5.57
C GLY A 27 -49.06 -13.87 -4.15
N VAL A 28 -49.78 -14.42 -3.18
CA VAL A 28 -49.30 -14.53 -1.80
C VAL A 28 -48.13 -15.49 -1.69
N GLY A 29 -48.14 -16.61 -2.43
CA GLY A 29 -47.07 -17.59 -2.48
C GLY A 29 -45.79 -16.98 -3.05
N VAL A 30 -45.86 -16.26 -4.17
CA VAL A 30 -44.74 -15.57 -4.76
C VAL A 30 -44.16 -14.49 -3.82
N MET A 31 -45.04 -13.72 -3.18
CA MET A 31 -44.64 -12.69 -2.23
C MET A 31 -43.96 -13.27 -0.98
N ALA A 32 -44.49 -14.37 -0.45
CA ALA A 32 -43.91 -15.09 0.69
C ALA A 32 -42.51 -15.69 0.31
N THR A 33 -42.39 -16.22 -0.90
CA THR A 33 -41.12 -16.73 -1.39
C THR A 33 -40.07 -15.61 -1.58
N LEU A 34 -40.47 -14.48 -2.15
CA LEU A 34 -39.59 -13.32 -2.32
C LEU A 34 -39.16 -12.71 -0.98
N LEU A 35 -40.08 -12.64 0.01
CA LEU A 35 -39.75 -12.19 1.36
C LEU A 35 -38.79 -13.18 2.05
N GLY A 36 -39.03 -14.49 1.91
CA GLY A 36 -38.15 -15.52 2.46
C GLY A 36 -36.75 -15.50 1.81
N VAL A 37 -36.68 -15.31 0.50
CA VAL A 37 -35.38 -15.12 -0.19
C VAL A 37 -34.69 -13.83 0.26
N GLY A 38 -35.43 -12.73 0.41
CA GLY A 38 -34.93 -11.47 0.92
C GLY A 38 -34.35 -11.61 2.34
N GLU A 39 -35.02 -12.37 3.20
CA GLU A 39 -34.55 -12.63 4.57
C GLU A 39 -33.29 -13.50 4.59
N VAL A 40 -33.22 -14.54 3.76
CA VAL A 40 -31.98 -15.37 3.58
C VAL A 40 -30.83 -14.55 3.03
N VAL A 41 -31.06 -13.65 2.07
CA VAL A 41 -30.04 -12.76 1.55
C VAL A 41 -29.57 -11.76 2.61
N LEU A 42 -30.47 -11.23 3.40
CA LEU A 42 -30.15 -10.36 4.55
C LEU A 42 -29.39 -11.11 5.64
N GLU A 43 -29.78 -12.34 5.95
CA GLU A 43 -29.05 -13.22 6.88
C GLU A 43 -27.67 -13.56 6.33
N GLN A 44 -27.54 -13.88 5.05
CA GLN A 44 -26.24 -14.09 4.42
C GLN A 44 -25.38 -12.83 4.39
N ALA A 45 -25.96 -11.65 4.21
CA ALA A 45 -25.27 -10.38 4.32
C ALA A 45 -24.83 -10.05 5.75
N ARG A 46 -25.59 -10.51 6.74
CA ARG A 46 -25.28 -10.41 8.19
C ARG A 46 -24.41 -11.56 8.70
N ALA A 47 -24.37 -12.69 7.99
CA ALA A 47 -23.61 -13.88 8.38
C ALA A 47 -22.13 -13.62 8.72
N PRO A 48 -21.40 -12.69 8.05
CA PRO A 48 -20.05 -12.33 8.48
C PRO A 48 -19.98 -11.76 9.89
N GLN A 49 -21.00 -11.01 10.32
CA GLN A 49 -21.10 -10.48 11.67
C GLN A 49 -21.49 -11.56 12.70
N LEU A 50 -22.35 -12.51 12.30
CA LEU A 50 -22.82 -13.60 13.15
C LEU A 50 -21.81 -14.74 13.26
N VAL A 51 -21.13 -15.08 12.18
CA VAL A 51 -20.16 -16.20 12.11
C VAL A 51 -18.78 -15.82 12.67
N GLY A 52 -18.53 -14.55 12.97
CA GLY A 52 -17.25 -14.11 13.49
C GLY A 52 -17.32 -13.38 14.82
N GLY A 53 -18.51 -13.18 15.40
CA GLY A 53 -18.65 -12.43 16.66
C GLY A 53 -18.30 -10.94 16.57
N GLY A 54 -17.60 -10.50 15.54
CA GLY A 54 -17.16 -9.12 15.36
C GLY A 54 -18.24 -8.20 14.79
N GLN A 55 -18.28 -6.95 15.24
CA GLN A 55 -19.18 -5.90 14.74
C GLN A 55 -18.78 -5.37 13.36
N TRP A 56 -17.50 -5.42 13.03
CA TRP A 56 -16.92 -4.88 11.81
C TRP A 56 -15.99 -5.86 11.13
N ILE A 57 -15.99 -5.88 9.80
CA ILE A 57 -15.02 -6.63 8.99
C ILE A 57 -14.28 -5.64 8.11
N VAL A 58 -12.96 -5.64 8.22
CA VAL A 58 -12.07 -4.87 7.35
C VAL A 58 -11.48 -5.81 6.31
N SER A 59 -11.73 -5.54 5.03
CA SER A 59 -11.21 -6.31 3.91
C SER A 59 -10.53 -5.39 2.90
N GLY A 60 -9.60 -5.94 2.12
CA GLY A 60 -9.05 -5.23 0.96
C GLY A 60 -10.07 -5.13 -0.17
N THR A 61 -10.05 -4.05 -0.93
CA THR A 61 -10.96 -3.81 -2.07
C THR A 61 -10.77 -4.79 -3.23
N SER A 62 -9.60 -5.40 -3.33
CA SER A 62 -9.23 -6.31 -4.43
C SER A 62 -8.52 -7.58 -3.95
N GLY A 63 -8.80 -8.02 -2.73
CA GLY A 63 -8.19 -9.20 -2.15
C GLY A 63 -7.86 -9.07 -0.66
N PRO A 64 -6.95 -9.88 -0.14
CA PRO A 64 -6.52 -9.82 1.25
C PRO A 64 -5.96 -8.45 1.64
N VAL A 65 -6.11 -8.08 2.91
CA VAL A 65 -5.41 -6.93 3.48
C VAL A 65 -3.90 -7.21 3.45
N THR A 66 -3.13 -6.36 2.78
CA THR A 66 -1.70 -6.58 2.52
C THR A 66 -0.82 -6.42 3.77
N SER A 67 -1.30 -5.71 4.80
CA SER A 67 -0.60 -5.59 6.08
C SER A 67 -1.60 -5.56 7.24
N ALA A 68 -2.06 -6.73 7.66
CA ALA A 68 -3.02 -6.84 8.76
C ALA A 68 -2.46 -6.28 10.08
N ARG A 69 -1.16 -6.43 10.36
CA ARG A 69 -0.53 -5.84 11.56
C ARG A 69 -0.62 -4.33 11.58
N PHE A 70 -0.35 -3.67 10.44
CA PHE A 70 -0.51 -2.24 10.33
C PHE A 70 -1.96 -1.80 10.59
N VAL A 71 -2.95 -2.50 10.00
CA VAL A 71 -4.36 -2.19 10.18
C VAL A 71 -4.77 -2.36 11.64
N ILE A 72 -4.35 -3.44 12.29
CA ILE A 72 -4.63 -3.70 13.71
C ILE A 72 -3.99 -2.61 14.59
N ASP A 73 -2.72 -2.28 14.39
CA ASP A 73 -2.04 -1.19 15.13
C ASP A 73 -2.79 0.14 14.95
N ARG A 74 -3.23 0.46 13.74
CA ARG A 74 -4.02 1.68 13.47
C ARG A 74 -5.38 1.68 14.15
N ILE A 75 -6.09 0.56 14.16
CA ILE A 75 -7.36 0.43 14.88
C ILE A 75 -7.13 0.67 16.38
N HIS A 76 -6.15 0.01 16.98
CA HIS A 76 -5.85 0.17 18.40
C HIS A 76 -5.49 1.63 18.74
N ARG A 77 -4.63 2.28 17.97
CA ARG A 77 -4.26 3.71 18.19
C ARG A 77 -5.43 4.67 18.01
N ALA A 78 -6.29 4.44 17.01
CA ALA A 78 -7.39 5.35 16.70
C ALA A 78 -8.55 5.23 17.71
N VAL A 79 -8.78 4.05 18.25
CA VAL A 79 -9.97 3.73 19.04
C VAL A 79 -9.64 3.57 20.53
N ALA A 80 -8.41 3.23 20.90
CA ALA A 80 -8.01 2.95 22.29
C ALA A 80 -8.27 4.10 23.26
N ALA A 81 -8.27 5.34 22.78
CA ALA A 81 -8.60 6.50 23.61
C ALA A 81 -10.10 6.64 23.90
N GLN A 82 -10.95 6.06 23.06
CA GLN A 82 -12.42 6.17 23.14
C GLN A 82 -13.05 4.87 23.63
N GLU A 83 -12.54 3.73 23.16
CA GLU A 83 -13.02 2.39 23.51
C GLU A 83 -11.84 1.45 23.78
N PRO A 84 -11.34 1.39 25.03
CA PRO A 84 -10.17 0.55 25.41
C PRO A 84 -10.39 -0.95 25.22
N ALA A 85 -11.63 -1.40 25.15
CA ALA A 85 -12.02 -2.80 24.98
C ALA A 85 -12.10 -3.27 23.52
N THR A 86 -11.66 -2.43 22.56
CA THR A 86 -11.67 -2.79 21.13
C THR A 86 -10.75 -3.98 20.84
N ILE A 87 -11.31 -5.04 20.30
CA ILE A 87 -10.59 -6.25 19.89
C ILE A 87 -10.55 -6.30 18.36
N ALA A 88 -9.38 -6.49 17.79
CA ALA A 88 -9.17 -6.70 16.36
C ALA A 88 -8.42 -8.00 16.12
N SER A 89 -8.98 -8.91 15.34
CA SER A 89 -8.38 -10.20 15.00
C SER A 89 -8.07 -10.29 13.51
N PRO A 90 -6.82 -10.64 13.12
CA PRO A 90 -6.52 -10.99 11.75
C PRO A 90 -7.15 -12.35 11.41
N ARG A 91 -7.80 -12.43 10.25
CA ARG A 91 -8.45 -13.66 9.82
C ARG A 91 -8.10 -13.97 8.37
N VAL A 92 -7.78 -15.22 8.09
CA VAL A 92 -7.62 -15.74 6.74
C VAL A 92 -8.66 -16.83 6.46
N ARG A 93 -9.22 -16.82 5.27
CA ARG A 93 -10.05 -17.91 4.76
C ARG A 93 -9.50 -18.36 3.43
N THR A 94 -9.40 -19.66 3.24
CA THR A 94 -8.91 -20.25 2.00
C THR A 94 -9.56 -21.60 1.78
N ASP A 95 -9.60 -22.06 0.54
CA ASP A 95 -9.98 -23.42 0.21
C ASP A 95 -8.72 -24.27 0.11
N LEU A 96 -8.68 -25.36 0.87
CA LEU A 96 -7.65 -26.39 0.83
C LEU A 96 -8.22 -27.64 0.14
N PHE A 97 -7.36 -28.46 -0.41
CA PHE A 97 -7.76 -29.73 -1.01
C PHE A 97 -7.16 -30.88 -0.20
N LEU A 98 -8.03 -31.67 0.43
CA LEU A 98 -7.63 -32.89 1.08
C LEU A 98 -7.50 -34.00 0.01
N VAL A 99 -6.29 -34.50 -0.17
CA VAL A 99 -6.01 -35.61 -1.12
C VAL A 99 -5.87 -36.89 -0.32
N ARG A 100 -6.76 -37.87 -0.58
CA ARG A 100 -6.72 -39.21 0.01
C ARG A 100 -7.02 -40.27 -1.03
N ASN A 101 -6.14 -41.23 -1.19
CA ASN A 101 -6.28 -42.34 -2.14
C ASN A 101 -6.62 -41.88 -3.58
N GLY A 102 -5.99 -40.78 -4.04
CA GLY A 102 -6.25 -40.22 -5.37
C GLY A 102 -7.55 -39.43 -5.52
N ALA A 103 -8.39 -39.40 -4.48
CA ALA A 103 -9.58 -38.51 -4.44
C ALA A 103 -9.25 -37.16 -3.81
N THR A 104 -9.77 -36.11 -4.40
CA THR A 104 -9.57 -34.73 -3.93
C THR A 104 -10.89 -34.18 -3.40
N THR A 105 -10.89 -33.72 -2.14
CA THR A 105 -12.05 -33.13 -1.50
C THR A 105 -11.72 -31.67 -1.11
N PRO A 106 -12.49 -30.68 -1.58
CA PRO A 106 -12.29 -29.31 -1.15
C PRO A 106 -12.70 -29.14 0.33
N VAL A 107 -11.89 -28.46 1.11
CA VAL A 107 -12.12 -28.17 2.51
C VAL A 107 -11.92 -26.68 2.72
N ARG A 108 -12.94 -26.00 3.24
CA ARG A 108 -12.80 -24.59 3.60
C ARG A 108 -12.02 -24.49 4.91
N ALA A 109 -10.88 -23.81 4.85
CA ALA A 109 -10.01 -23.58 5.99
C ALA A 109 -10.15 -22.14 6.50
N LYS A 110 -10.11 -21.96 7.80
CA LYS A 110 -10.10 -20.68 8.51
C LYS A 110 -8.87 -20.65 9.41
N GLY A 111 -8.08 -19.58 9.33
CA GLY A 111 -7.00 -19.28 10.26
C GLY A 111 -7.29 -17.97 10.99
N GLY A 112 -6.90 -17.88 12.24
CA GLY A 112 -7.05 -16.70 13.10
C GLY A 112 -6.19 -16.85 14.35
N ILE A 113 -6.22 -15.84 15.21
CA ILE A 113 -5.55 -15.88 16.52
C ILE A 113 -6.54 -16.41 17.55
N PRO A 114 -6.33 -17.59 18.14
CA PRO A 114 -7.29 -18.27 19.00
C PRO A 114 -7.85 -17.41 20.13
N SER A 115 -7.00 -16.67 20.85
CA SER A 115 -7.45 -15.78 21.94
C SER A 115 -8.31 -14.62 21.44
N LEU A 116 -7.96 -14.00 20.32
CA LEU A 116 -8.70 -12.88 19.75
C LEU A 116 -10.03 -13.35 19.15
N GLU A 117 -10.06 -14.49 18.46
CA GLU A 117 -11.28 -15.07 17.92
C GLU A 117 -12.27 -15.42 19.04
N ARG A 118 -11.81 -16.02 20.16
CA ARG A 118 -12.65 -16.26 21.33
C ARG A 118 -13.17 -14.99 21.97
N ALA A 119 -12.32 -13.98 22.11
CA ALA A 119 -12.70 -12.69 22.67
C ALA A 119 -13.75 -11.95 21.81
N LEU A 120 -13.72 -12.17 20.48
CA LEU A 120 -14.76 -11.70 19.55
C LEU A 120 -16.05 -12.55 19.58
N GLY A 121 -16.09 -13.63 20.40
CA GLY A 121 -17.27 -14.51 20.48
C GLY A 121 -17.45 -15.41 19.26
N ASP A 122 -16.36 -15.76 18.55
CA ASP A 122 -16.46 -16.65 17.40
C ASP A 122 -16.90 -18.06 17.82
N PRO A 123 -18.06 -18.55 17.36
CA PRO A 123 -18.63 -19.81 17.81
C PRO A 123 -17.81 -21.03 17.41
N GLU A 124 -17.09 -20.96 16.27
CA GLU A 124 -16.22 -22.06 15.82
C GLU A 124 -15.02 -22.22 16.76
N THR A 125 -14.49 -21.12 17.28
CA THR A 125 -13.33 -21.12 18.17
C THR A 125 -13.70 -21.52 19.60
N SER A 126 -14.90 -21.20 20.08
CA SER A 126 -15.37 -21.55 21.42
C SER A 126 -15.47 -23.07 21.64
N GLY A 127 -15.74 -23.84 20.59
CA GLY A 127 -15.75 -25.30 20.62
C GLY A 127 -14.37 -25.98 20.57
N LEU A 128 -13.28 -25.23 20.37
CA LEU A 128 -11.93 -25.75 20.17
C LEU A 128 -11.02 -25.39 21.37
N ALA A 129 -11.28 -25.98 22.52
CA ALA A 129 -10.55 -25.71 23.76
C ALA A 129 -9.03 -25.97 23.66
N SER A 130 -8.61 -26.91 22.80
CA SER A 130 -7.21 -27.24 22.54
C SER A 130 -6.49 -26.25 21.62
N TRP A 131 -7.22 -25.38 20.91
CA TRP A 131 -6.62 -24.39 20.02
C TRP A 131 -6.16 -23.18 20.84
N ALA A 132 -4.87 -23.10 21.09
CA ALA A 132 -4.23 -22.07 21.90
C ALA A 132 -3.26 -21.22 21.06
N ASP A 133 -2.99 -20.00 21.54
CA ASP A 133 -2.04 -19.11 20.90
C ASP A 133 -0.63 -19.68 20.92
N THR A 134 0.03 -19.66 19.78
CA THR A 134 1.47 -19.86 19.66
C THR A 134 2.24 -18.60 20.03
N ASP A 135 3.59 -18.68 20.13
CA ASP A 135 4.43 -17.50 20.34
C ASP A 135 4.32 -16.49 19.19
N ALA A 136 4.10 -16.98 17.98
CA ALA A 136 3.84 -16.12 16.82
C ALA A 136 2.50 -15.39 16.94
N ASP A 137 1.46 -16.05 17.44
CA ASP A 137 0.13 -15.48 17.62
C ASP A 137 0.13 -14.38 18.69
N ARG A 138 0.89 -14.58 19.77
CA ARG A 138 1.00 -13.58 20.85
C ARG A 138 1.50 -12.21 20.37
N LYS A 139 2.33 -12.18 19.32
CA LYS A 139 2.80 -10.94 18.68
C LYS A 139 1.71 -10.16 17.93
N TRP A 140 0.57 -10.78 17.68
CA TRP A 140 -0.59 -10.12 17.06
C TRP A 140 -1.50 -9.46 18.09
N VAL A 141 -1.53 -9.97 19.31
CA VAL A 141 -2.36 -9.43 20.40
C VAL A 141 -1.89 -8.04 20.81
N THR A 142 -0.57 -7.85 20.85
CA THR A 142 0.06 -6.56 21.13
C THR A 142 1.14 -6.28 20.08
N PRO A 143 0.76 -5.75 18.88
CA PRO A 143 1.72 -5.54 17.82
C PRO A 143 2.74 -4.47 18.21
N ASP A 144 4.02 -4.82 18.17
CA ASP A 144 5.13 -3.89 18.30
C ASP A 144 5.26 -3.05 17.02
N ALA A 145 5.60 -1.77 17.17
CA ALA A 145 5.83 -0.88 16.04
C ALA A 145 6.97 -1.36 15.11
N ALA A 146 8.00 -2.00 15.65
CA ALA A 146 9.06 -2.61 14.85
C ALA A 146 8.56 -3.83 14.05
N ASP A 147 7.72 -4.68 14.65
CA ASP A 147 7.09 -5.81 13.96
C ASP A 147 6.13 -5.30 12.85
N VAL A 148 5.44 -4.18 13.08
CA VAL A 148 4.60 -3.52 12.06
C VAL A 148 5.44 -3.09 10.86
N LEU A 149 6.54 -2.34 11.09
CA LEU A 149 7.45 -1.93 10.02
C LEU A 149 8.01 -3.14 9.26
N ARG A 150 8.54 -4.13 9.97
CA ARG A 150 9.10 -5.35 9.37
C ARG A 150 8.07 -6.13 8.56
N SER A 151 6.81 -6.11 8.97
CA SER A 151 5.74 -6.81 8.25
C SER A 151 5.33 -6.13 6.95
N MET A 152 5.44 -4.80 6.88
CA MET A 152 5.03 -4.03 5.71
C MET A 152 6.16 -3.77 4.71
N ASP A 153 7.41 -3.89 5.14
CA ASP A 153 8.61 -3.62 4.35
C ASP A 153 9.35 -4.93 4.01
N ARG A 154 8.70 -5.76 3.22
CA ARG A 154 9.18 -7.09 2.85
C ARG A 154 9.42 -7.19 1.36
N PHE A 155 10.51 -7.86 0.97
CA PHE A 155 10.69 -8.26 -0.42
C PHE A 155 9.67 -9.33 -0.84
N HIS A 156 9.31 -9.32 -2.11
CA HIS A 156 8.29 -10.17 -2.69
C HIS A 156 8.89 -11.23 -3.62
N ALA A 157 8.35 -12.45 -3.57
CA ALA A 157 8.62 -13.43 -4.61
C ALA A 157 8.14 -12.91 -5.97
N VAL A 158 8.93 -13.14 -7.01
CA VAL A 158 8.52 -12.76 -8.37
C VAL A 158 7.31 -13.61 -8.76
N PRO A 159 6.15 -12.99 -9.06
CA PRO A 159 4.98 -13.75 -9.48
C PRO A 159 5.25 -14.54 -10.76
N ASP A 160 4.68 -15.74 -10.84
CA ASP A 160 4.78 -16.58 -12.04
C ASP A 160 3.89 -16.06 -13.17
N VAL A 161 4.36 -14.98 -13.81
CA VAL A 161 3.75 -14.35 -14.98
C VAL A 161 4.79 -14.30 -16.09
N PRO A 162 4.95 -15.37 -16.89
CA PRO A 162 6.06 -15.50 -17.85
C PRO A 162 6.21 -14.31 -18.80
N ALA A 163 5.09 -13.77 -19.29
CA ALA A 163 5.09 -12.64 -20.22
C ALA A 163 5.64 -11.33 -19.62
N ARG A 164 5.68 -11.19 -18.27
CA ARG A 164 6.08 -9.98 -17.58
C ARG A 164 7.30 -10.16 -16.67
N LYS A 165 7.70 -11.41 -16.41
CA LYS A 165 8.74 -11.75 -15.42
C LYS A 165 10.03 -10.96 -15.61
N ALA A 166 10.44 -10.71 -16.85
CA ALA A 166 11.67 -9.96 -17.18
C ALA A 166 11.63 -8.48 -16.76
N SER A 167 10.44 -7.90 -16.59
CA SER A 167 10.23 -6.51 -16.18
C SER A 167 10.03 -6.33 -14.68
N TRP A 168 10.14 -7.40 -13.89
CA TRP A 168 10.06 -7.29 -12.44
C TRP A 168 11.23 -6.51 -11.89
N ALA A 169 10.92 -5.53 -11.04
CA ALA A 169 11.90 -4.90 -10.19
C ALA A 169 11.27 -4.50 -8.85
N GLU A 170 12.10 -4.49 -7.83
CA GLU A 170 11.75 -4.15 -6.47
C GLU A 170 12.88 -3.36 -5.84
N TRP A 171 12.57 -2.29 -5.12
CA TRP A 171 13.61 -1.46 -4.52
C TRP A 171 13.21 -0.80 -3.22
N LEU A 172 14.19 -0.71 -2.34
CA LEU A 172 14.17 0.16 -1.18
C LEU A 172 14.79 1.50 -1.58
N TYR A 173 14.04 2.57 -1.39
CA TYR A 173 14.47 3.92 -1.70
C TYR A 173 14.57 4.74 -0.44
N PHE A 174 15.74 5.31 -0.20
CA PHE A 174 16.02 6.16 0.93
C PHE A 174 16.39 7.55 0.45
N LYS A 175 15.77 8.56 1.04
CA LYS A 175 16.09 9.96 0.79
C LYS A 175 16.49 10.62 2.10
N GLY A 176 17.57 11.41 2.07
CA GLY A 176 18.00 12.19 3.22
C GLY A 176 18.31 13.62 2.85
N ARG A 177 18.06 14.53 3.81
CA ARG A 177 18.43 15.93 3.71
C ARG A 177 19.16 16.36 4.97
N SER A 178 20.36 16.94 4.80
CA SER A 178 21.22 17.44 5.86
C SER A 178 21.86 18.75 5.39
N GLY A 179 21.36 19.89 5.89
CA GLY A 179 21.75 21.23 5.41
C GLY A 179 21.45 21.39 3.91
N ASP A 180 22.49 21.69 3.14
CA ASP A 180 22.45 21.84 1.68
C ASP A 180 22.59 20.52 0.92
N LEU A 181 22.99 19.46 1.60
CA LEU A 181 23.10 18.13 1.02
C LEU A 181 21.73 17.42 0.98
N GLN A 182 21.36 16.97 -0.20
CA GLN A 182 20.29 15.99 -0.41
C GLN A 182 20.87 14.74 -1.04
N PHE A 183 20.48 13.56 -0.57
CA PHE A 183 20.91 12.31 -1.18
C PHE A 183 19.74 11.35 -1.41
N TYR A 184 19.96 10.42 -2.34
CA TYR A 184 19.06 9.34 -2.67
C TYR A 184 19.88 8.04 -2.73
N ALA A 185 19.54 7.08 -1.89
CA ALA A 185 20.14 5.75 -1.90
C ALA A 185 19.09 4.72 -2.27
N THR A 186 19.36 3.94 -3.30
CA THR A 186 18.42 2.92 -3.81
C THR A 186 19.11 1.56 -3.80
N PHE A 187 18.47 0.59 -3.16
CA PHE A 187 18.81 -0.83 -3.23
C PHE A 187 17.79 -1.50 -4.14
N LEU A 188 18.20 -1.90 -5.32
CA LEU A 188 17.37 -2.43 -6.39
C LEU A 188 17.60 -3.92 -6.56
N VAL A 189 16.53 -4.69 -6.72
CA VAL A 189 16.56 -6.12 -7.06
C VAL A 189 15.70 -6.37 -8.30
N GLY A 190 16.28 -7.02 -9.29
CA GLY A 190 15.62 -7.38 -10.53
C GLY A 190 14.87 -8.72 -10.46
N PRO A 191 14.51 -9.29 -11.61
CA PRO A 191 13.85 -10.57 -11.70
C PRO A 191 14.77 -11.73 -11.30
N THR A 192 14.17 -12.86 -10.94
CA THR A 192 14.89 -14.10 -10.64
C THR A 192 15.45 -14.71 -11.92
N GLY A 193 16.75 -14.96 -11.95
CA GLY A 193 17.43 -15.67 -13.01
C GLY A 193 17.20 -17.20 -12.95
N PRO A 194 17.65 -17.94 -13.97
CA PRO A 194 17.55 -19.39 -14.00
C PRO A 194 18.33 -20.10 -12.87
N ASP A 195 19.32 -19.42 -12.32
CA ASP A 195 20.18 -19.86 -11.21
C ASP A 195 19.57 -19.59 -9.82
N GLY A 196 18.35 -19.11 -9.74
CA GLY A 196 17.68 -18.70 -8.49
C GLY A 196 18.19 -17.41 -7.89
N ARG A 197 19.07 -16.69 -8.58
CA ARG A 197 19.62 -15.42 -8.13
C ARG A 197 18.94 -14.25 -8.84
N ARG A 198 18.84 -13.12 -8.14
CA ARG A 198 18.37 -11.85 -8.68
C ARG A 198 19.55 -10.92 -8.95
N ARG A 199 19.53 -10.23 -10.08
CA ARG A 199 20.42 -9.08 -10.26
C ARG A 199 20.09 -8.04 -9.23
N ALA A 200 21.11 -7.48 -8.59
CA ALA A 200 20.93 -6.45 -7.57
C ALA A 200 21.88 -5.29 -7.82
N GLY A 201 21.51 -4.11 -7.35
CA GLY A 201 22.34 -2.92 -7.46
C GLY A 201 22.10 -1.97 -6.30
N VAL A 202 23.14 -1.21 -5.98
CA VAL A 202 23.07 -0.08 -5.05
C VAL A 202 23.48 1.16 -5.79
N ARG A 203 22.72 2.23 -5.62
CA ARG A 203 23.00 3.54 -6.18
C ARG A 203 22.88 4.60 -5.11
N LEU A 204 23.88 5.45 -5.02
CA LEU A 204 23.88 6.67 -4.23
C LEU A 204 23.95 7.86 -5.16
N GLN A 205 22.98 8.75 -5.10
CA GLN A 205 23.02 10.06 -5.75
C GLN A 205 23.06 11.13 -4.68
N MET A 206 23.90 12.11 -4.88
CA MET A 206 24.06 13.25 -3.98
C MET A 206 23.90 14.54 -4.77
N ASP A 207 23.10 15.45 -4.24
CA ASP A 207 22.97 16.84 -4.70
C ASP A 207 23.43 17.77 -3.58
N ARG A 208 24.43 18.56 -3.86
CA ARG A 208 24.91 19.62 -2.97
C ARG A 208 24.93 20.94 -3.72
N GLY A 209 23.93 21.77 -3.43
CA GLY A 209 23.81 23.09 -4.06
C GLY A 209 23.71 23.05 -5.59
N GLY A 210 23.10 22.00 -6.17
CA GLY A 210 22.99 21.80 -7.62
C GLY A 210 24.14 21.00 -8.24
N ARG A 211 25.20 20.67 -7.48
CA ARG A 211 26.24 19.74 -7.94
C ARG A 211 25.82 18.30 -7.65
N ILE A 212 25.56 17.56 -8.72
CA ILE A 212 25.10 16.18 -8.66
C ILE A 212 26.27 15.23 -8.88
N THR A 213 26.38 14.25 -7.96
CA THR A 213 27.32 13.13 -8.08
C THR A 213 26.57 11.82 -7.92
N SER A 214 27.04 10.75 -8.59
CA SER A 214 26.40 9.43 -8.53
C SER A 214 27.45 8.34 -8.40
N TYR A 215 27.17 7.38 -7.52
CA TYR A 215 27.99 6.22 -7.24
C TYR A 215 27.10 4.98 -7.33
N ALA A 216 27.63 3.88 -7.89
CA ALA A 216 26.84 2.66 -8.01
C ALA A 216 27.73 1.41 -7.94
N ALA A 217 27.13 0.32 -7.48
CA ALA A 217 27.69 -1.02 -7.56
C ALA A 217 26.58 -2.01 -7.92
N ASN A 218 26.94 -3.06 -8.66
CA ASN A 218 26.02 -4.13 -9.03
C ASN A 218 26.55 -5.46 -8.50
N ASP A 219 25.62 -6.35 -8.18
CA ASP A 219 25.89 -7.71 -7.73
C ASP A 219 24.70 -8.62 -8.06
N SER A 220 24.64 -9.78 -7.47
CA SER A 220 23.49 -10.68 -7.47
C SER A 220 23.22 -11.18 -6.06
N ILE A 221 21.96 -11.43 -5.74
CA ILE A 221 21.52 -11.91 -4.45
C ILE A 221 20.69 -13.18 -4.61
N ASP A 222 20.87 -14.12 -3.70
CA ASP A 222 20.02 -15.32 -3.62
C ASP A 222 18.59 -14.93 -3.23
N GLU A 223 17.60 -15.40 -3.99
CA GLU A 223 16.19 -15.04 -3.77
C GLU A 223 15.66 -15.58 -2.45
N ALA A 224 16.04 -16.81 -2.07
CA ALA A 224 15.56 -17.41 -0.83
C ALA A 224 16.09 -16.66 0.41
N GLU A 225 17.36 -16.22 0.37
CA GLU A 225 17.93 -15.37 1.42
C GLU A 225 17.25 -14.00 1.47
N LEU A 226 17.03 -13.36 0.32
CA LEU A 226 16.35 -12.08 0.24
C LEU A 226 14.95 -12.13 0.87
N LEU A 227 14.17 -13.16 0.53
CA LEU A 227 12.80 -13.30 1.04
C LEU A 227 12.74 -13.67 2.52
N LYS A 228 13.78 -14.29 3.06
CA LYS A 228 13.86 -14.72 4.45
C LYS A 228 14.26 -13.58 5.40
N THR A 229 15.16 -12.70 4.96
CA THR A 229 15.79 -11.68 5.81
C THR A 229 15.13 -10.30 5.71
N ALA A 230 14.25 -10.08 4.75
CA ALA A 230 13.65 -8.77 4.49
C ALA A 230 13.07 -8.08 5.75
N PRO A 231 13.23 -6.74 5.88
CA PRO A 231 13.77 -5.80 4.89
C PRO A 231 15.30 -5.74 4.81
N GLU A 232 16.01 -6.57 5.56
CA GLU A 232 17.46 -6.62 5.48
C GLU A 232 17.88 -7.11 4.10
N VAL A 233 18.80 -6.37 3.47
CA VAL A 233 19.37 -6.71 2.17
C VAL A 233 20.86 -6.39 2.14
N ALA A 234 21.64 -7.28 1.54
CA ALA A 234 23.04 -7.06 1.24
C ALA A 234 23.27 -7.16 -0.27
N VAL A 235 23.87 -6.11 -0.85
CA VAL A 235 24.26 -6.07 -2.26
C VAL A 235 25.74 -5.72 -2.32
N GLY A 236 26.57 -6.68 -2.66
CA GLY A 236 28.00 -6.55 -2.52
C GLY A 236 28.40 -6.31 -1.07
N ARG A 237 29.08 -5.19 -0.82
CA ARG A 237 29.48 -4.77 0.53
C ARG A 237 28.53 -3.78 1.17
N SER A 238 27.56 -3.28 0.40
CA SER A 238 26.53 -2.37 0.92
C SER A 238 25.36 -3.13 1.54
N ARG A 239 24.74 -2.59 2.59
CA ARG A 239 23.70 -3.27 3.36
C ARG A 239 22.64 -2.32 3.86
N VAL A 240 21.40 -2.85 4.01
CA VAL A 240 20.32 -2.26 4.78
C VAL A 240 19.98 -3.20 5.93
N ARG A 241 19.75 -2.65 7.12
CA ARG A 241 19.25 -3.37 8.30
C ARG A 241 18.16 -2.56 8.98
N LEU A 242 17.18 -3.25 9.52
CA LEU A 242 16.14 -2.66 10.37
C LEU A 242 16.34 -3.16 11.82
N ASP A 243 16.76 -2.26 12.70
CA ASP A 243 16.94 -2.51 14.13
C ASP A 243 15.91 -1.72 14.93
N GLY A 244 14.90 -2.40 15.44
CA GLY A 244 13.73 -1.76 16.02
C GLY A 244 13.02 -0.87 15.00
N LEU A 245 13.03 0.45 15.22
CA LEU A 245 12.51 1.47 14.31
C LEU A 245 13.60 2.20 13.50
N ARG A 246 14.84 1.69 13.54
CA ARG A 246 15.99 2.33 12.90
C ARG A 246 16.42 1.57 11.66
N TYR A 247 16.33 2.20 10.50
CA TYR A 247 16.99 1.74 9.28
C TYR A 247 18.45 2.20 9.31
N ARG A 248 19.35 1.23 9.20
CA ARG A 248 20.79 1.45 9.10
C ARG A 248 21.28 1.04 7.72
N LEU A 249 21.85 1.99 6.99
CA LEU A 249 22.46 1.79 5.69
C LEU A 249 23.96 1.85 5.84
N SER A 250 24.67 0.77 5.49
CA SER A 250 26.10 0.76 5.30
C SER A 250 26.38 0.79 3.81
N LEU A 251 27.01 1.84 3.32
CA LEU A 251 27.34 2.03 1.90
C LEU A 251 28.84 1.80 1.68
N ASP A 252 29.15 0.93 0.74
CA ASP A 252 30.53 0.70 0.25
C ASP A 252 30.49 0.56 -1.25
N LEU A 253 30.62 1.69 -1.92
CA LEU A 253 30.54 1.85 -3.37
C LEU A 253 31.88 2.35 -3.90
N PRO A 254 32.25 2.06 -5.15
CA PRO A 254 33.39 2.69 -5.80
C PRO A 254 33.30 4.22 -5.71
N GLY A 255 34.22 4.83 -4.94
CA GLY A 255 34.28 6.28 -4.73
C GLY A 255 33.36 6.85 -3.65
N ALA A 256 32.53 6.06 -2.96
CA ALA A 256 31.69 6.53 -1.88
C ALA A 256 31.50 5.48 -0.80
N THR A 257 31.64 5.88 0.46
CA THR A 257 31.32 5.06 1.64
C THR A 257 30.41 5.82 2.60
N GLY A 258 29.68 5.13 3.45
CA GLY A 258 28.81 5.82 4.40
C GLY A 258 28.14 4.89 5.39
N GLU A 259 27.80 5.47 6.55
CA GLU A 259 26.89 4.88 7.54
C GLU A 259 25.76 5.87 7.79
N ILE A 260 24.55 5.47 7.50
CA ILE A 260 23.38 6.34 7.52
C ILE A 260 22.31 5.67 8.38
N ASP A 261 21.85 6.37 9.40
CA ASP A 261 20.73 5.95 10.23
C ASP A 261 19.51 6.83 9.93
N ILE A 262 18.35 6.18 9.67
CA ILE A 262 17.05 6.83 9.55
C ILE A 262 16.15 6.23 10.64
N GLN A 263 15.78 7.03 11.62
CA GLN A 263 14.93 6.63 12.72
C GLN A 263 13.47 6.91 12.37
N ALA A 264 12.67 5.85 12.20
CA ALA A 264 11.23 5.94 11.98
C ALA A 264 10.51 6.38 13.28
N VAL A 265 9.33 6.96 13.09
CA VAL A 265 8.39 7.28 14.18
C VAL A 265 7.22 6.31 14.10
N ALA A 266 6.92 5.65 15.21
CA ALA A 266 5.81 4.70 15.28
C ALA A 266 4.49 5.33 14.83
N GLY A 267 3.75 4.63 13.97
CA GLY A 267 2.47 5.10 13.42
C GLY A 267 2.57 6.09 12.26
N ARG A 268 3.78 6.62 11.95
CA ARG A 268 3.99 7.55 10.81
C ARG A 268 4.46 6.83 9.55
N SER A 269 3.70 5.82 9.15
CA SER A 269 3.93 5.02 7.96
C SER A 269 2.66 4.96 7.10
N LEU A 270 2.80 4.63 5.82
CA LEU A 270 1.68 4.27 4.96
C LEU A 270 1.74 2.77 4.63
N PRO A 271 0.60 2.07 4.74
CA PRO A 271 0.55 0.63 4.53
C PRO A 271 0.86 0.26 3.08
N PRO A 272 1.24 -1.00 2.83
CA PRO A 272 1.37 -1.52 1.48
C PRO A 272 0.10 -1.36 0.66
N TYR A 273 0.25 -0.81 -0.52
CA TYR A 273 -0.80 -0.63 -1.50
C TYR A 273 -0.40 -1.35 -2.80
N THR A 274 -1.30 -2.15 -3.36
CA THR A 274 -1.02 -2.92 -4.58
C THR A 274 -2.10 -2.68 -5.62
N LEU A 275 -1.70 -2.19 -6.79
CA LEU A 275 -2.51 -2.16 -8.00
C LEU A 275 -2.40 -3.52 -8.70
N ARG A 276 -3.52 -3.98 -9.25
CA ARG A 276 -3.59 -5.22 -10.03
C ARG A 276 -4.28 -4.94 -11.35
N GLY A 277 -3.78 -5.56 -12.41
CA GLY A 277 -4.34 -5.42 -13.75
C GLY A 277 -4.44 -6.75 -14.48
N ALA A 278 -4.87 -6.68 -15.73
CA ALA A 278 -4.97 -7.84 -16.60
C ALA A 278 -3.60 -8.48 -16.85
N GLY A 279 -3.59 -9.74 -17.28
CA GLY A 279 -2.36 -10.49 -17.54
C GLY A 279 -1.45 -10.62 -16.32
N GLY A 280 -2.02 -10.60 -15.10
CA GLY A 280 -1.27 -10.74 -13.85
C GLY A 280 -0.38 -9.55 -13.50
N TRP A 281 -0.54 -8.39 -14.15
CA TRP A 281 0.22 -7.19 -13.82
C TRP A 281 -0.05 -6.73 -12.40
N ILE A 282 1.03 -6.38 -11.69
CA ILE A 282 0.96 -5.75 -10.36
C ILE A 282 1.97 -4.61 -10.25
N SER A 283 1.63 -3.62 -9.44
CA SER A 283 2.52 -2.56 -8.97
C SER A 283 2.18 -2.26 -7.52
N GLY A 284 3.17 -2.33 -6.65
CA GLY A 284 3.00 -2.15 -5.22
C GLY A 284 3.89 -1.05 -4.67
N TYR A 285 3.47 -0.47 -3.56
CA TYR A 285 4.11 0.66 -2.92
C TYR A 285 3.79 0.70 -1.43
N THR A 286 4.77 1.02 -0.60
CA THR A 286 4.61 1.31 0.83
C THR A 286 5.58 2.40 1.26
N ILE A 287 5.25 3.12 2.34
CA ILE A 287 6.14 4.11 2.95
C ILE A 287 6.37 3.74 4.41
N PRO A 288 7.41 2.96 4.72
CA PRO A 288 7.77 2.64 6.10
C PRO A 288 8.17 3.88 6.91
N VAL A 289 8.87 4.84 6.28
CA VAL A 289 9.30 6.07 6.95
C VAL A 289 8.88 7.29 6.13
N MET A 290 7.73 7.87 6.44
CA MET A 290 7.29 9.11 5.79
C MET A 290 8.18 10.30 6.16
N SER A 291 8.69 10.31 7.39
CA SER A 291 9.58 11.33 7.91
C SER A 291 10.22 10.80 9.20
N GLY A 292 11.53 10.68 9.18
CA GLY A 292 12.33 10.23 10.30
C GLY A 292 13.50 11.16 10.58
N SER A 293 14.16 11.03 11.72
CA SER A 293 15.44 11.72 11.95
C SER A 293 16.55 10.99 11.22
N LEU A 294 17.43 11.79 10.61
CA LEU A 294 18.60 11.35 9.87
C LEU A 294 19.86 11.62 10.67
N SER A 295 20.75 10.66 10.77
CA SER A 295 22.09 10.82 11.33
C SER A 295 23.11 9.93 10.60
N GLY A 296 24.39 10.12 10.88
CA GLY A 296 25.46 9.33 10.31
C GLY A 296 26.45 10.13 9.50
N TRP A 297 26.97 9.55 8.43
CA TRP A 297 27.95 10.21 7.55
C TRP A 297 28.02 9.56 6.17
N ILE A 298 28.49 10.36 5.19
CA ILE A 298 28.88 9.90 3.85
C ILE A 298 30.28 10.47 3.56
N ALA A 299 31.17 9.64 3.02
CA ALA A 299 32.47 10.06 2.54
C ALA A 299 32.59 9.84 1.04
N THR A 300 33.01 10.88 0.31
CA THR A 300 33.28 10.87 -1.12
C THR A 300 34.56 11.63 -1.41
N GLU A 301 35.35 11.16 -2.34
CA GLU A 301 36.62 11.83 -2.74
C GLU A 301 37.53 12.18 -1.51
N GLY A 302 37.54 11.26 -0.51
CA GLY A 302 38.33 11.45 0.72
C GLY A 302 37.70 12.43 1.74
N THR A 303 36.60 13.08 1.41
CA THR A 303 35.91 14.04 2.31
C THR A 303 34.72 13.39 2.99
N ARG A 304 34.74 13.40 4.33
CA ARG A 304 33.63 12.91 5.16
C ARG A 304 32.66 14.04 5.51
N THR A 305 31.37 13.85 5.21
CA THR A 305 30.28 14.75 5.55
C THR A 305 29.42 14.12 6.64
N THR A 306 29.29 14.75 7.79
CA THR A 306 28.36 14.35 8.86
C THR A 306 26.93 14.68 8.44
N LEU A 307 26.01 13.77 8.71
CA LEU A 307 24.60 13.92 8.42
C LEU A 307 23.82 14.22 9.71
N ALA A 308 22.97 15.23 9.66
CA ALA A 308 21.98 15.54 10.68
C ALA A 308 20.79 16.23 10.02
N GLY A 309 19.59 15.63 10.11
CA GLY A 309 18.45 16.19 9.40
C GLY A 309 17.25 15.27 9.34
N THR A 310 16.63 15.21 8.17
CA THR A 310 15.41 14.41 7.94
C THR A 310 15.65 13.31 6.92
N GLY A 311 15.06 12.14 7.19
CA GLY A 311 15.10 10.97 6.34
C GLY A 311 13.71 10.50 5.93
N TYR A 312 13.64 9.85 4.80
CA TYR A 312 12.46 9.25 4.19
C TYR A 312 12.82 7.88 3.64
N HIS A 313 11.88 6.96 3.66
CA HIS A 313 12.05 5.64 3.05
C HIS A 313 10.73 5.14 2.48
N ASP A 314 10.78 4.68 1.23
CA ASP A 314 9.72 3.92 0.59
C ASP A 314 10.23 2.64 -0.06
N HIS A 315 9.29 1.76 -0.37
CA HIS A 315 9.53 0.49 -0.99
C HIS A 315 8.54 0.27 -2.13
N ASN A 316 9.06 -0.08 -3.30
CA ASN A 316 8.30 -0.28 -4.52
C ASN A 316 8.59 -1.66 -5.10
N TRP A 317 7.56 -2.31 -5.66
CA TRP A 317 7.69 -3.61 -6.33
C TRP A 317 6.70 -3.75 -7.46
N GLY A 318 7.01 -4.53 -8.48
CA GLY A 318 6.08 -4.81 -9.57
C GLY A 318 6.71 -5.10 -10.91
N PHE A 319 5.86 -5.13 -11.94
CA PHE A 319 6.24 -5.24 -13.34
C PHE A 319 6.24 -3.85 -13.97
N TRP A 320 7.41 -3.38 -14.40
CA TRP A 320 7.64 -1.97 -14.74
C TRP A 320 7.69 -1.67 -16.24
N GLU A 321 7.63 -2.66 -17.11
CA GLU A 321 7.56 -2.43 -18.55
C GLU A 321 6.25 -1.72 -18.90
N GLY A 322 6.35 -0.61 -19.66
CA GLY A 322 5.22 0.21 -20.06
C GLY A 322 4.58 1.03 -18.94
N VAL A 323 5.14 1.04 -17.73
CA VAL A 323 4.67 1.84 -16.59
C VAL A 323 5.25 3.24 -16.64
N SER A 324 4.45 4.22 -16.21
CA SER A 324 4.89 5.59 -15.92
C SER A 324 4.38 6.00 -14.54
N TRP A 325 4.99 7.02 -13.92
CA TRP A 325 4.46 7.55 -12.66
C TRP A 325 4.75 9.03 -12.48
N ARG A 326 4.00 9.63 -11.59
CA ARG A 326 4.26 10.92 -10.96
C ARG A 326 4.20 10.75 -9.47
N TRP A 327 5.16 11.34 -8.78
CA TRP A 327 5.28 11.25 -7.34
C TRP A 327 5.87 12.52 -6.75
N GLY A 328 5.54 12.82 -5.50
CA GLY A 328 6.20 13.87 -4.78
C GLY A 328 5.92 13.84 -3.29
N GLN A 329 6.90 14.36 -2.53
CA GLN A 329 6.86 14.38 -1.07
C GLN A 329 7.42 15.69 -0.54
N VAL A 330 6.72 16.27 0.43
CA VAL A 330 7.13 17.46 1.16
C VAL A 330 6.82 17.32 2.64
N GLN A 331 7.63 17.96 3.47
CA GLN A 331 7.47 17.98 4.92
C GLN A 331 7.71 19.37 5.49
N GLN A 332 6.88 19.73 6.47
CA GLN A 332 7.07 20.93 7.31
C GLN A 332 6.72 20.57 8.76
N GLY A 333 7.71 20.64 9.65
CA GLY A 333 7.55 20.19 11.04
C GLY A 333 7.09 18.73 11.13
N SER A 334 6.01 18.48 11.84
CA SER A 334 5.40 17.15 11.98
C SER A 334 4.43 16.80 10.84
N LEU A 335 4.09 17.74 9.96
CA LEU A 335 3.17 17.52 8.87
C LEU A 335 3.94 17.12 7.60
N SER A 336 3.54 16.02 6.99
CA SER A 336 4.14 15.50 5.76
C SER A 336 3.06 15.18 4.75
N PHE A 337 3.34 15.45 3.48
CA PHE A 337 2.47 15.10 2.37
C PHE A 337 3.20 14.22 1.38
N VAL A 338 2.49 13.25 0.83
CA VAL A 338 2.89 12.51 -0.36
C VAL A 338 1.75 12.50 -1.36
N TYR A 339 2.06 12.70 -2.63
CA TYR A 339 1.12 12.46 -3.72
C TYR A 339 1.73 11.49 -4.71
N GLY A 340 0.89 10.76 -5.41
CA GLY A 340 1.36 9.84 -6.44
C GLY A 340 0.26 9.42 -7.42
N ARG A 341 0.71 9.03 -8.61
CA ARG A 341 -0.08 8.35 -9.62
C ARG A 341 0.80 7.39 -10.40
N VAL A 342 0.31 6.18 -10.56
CA VAL A 342 0.90 5.18 -11.47
C VAL A 342 0.01 5.09 -12.71
N PHE A 343 0.64 5.07 -13.87
CA PHE A 343 -0.01 4.81 -15.16
C PHE A 343 0.38 3.39 -15.56
N PRO A 344 -0.56 2.44 -15.51
CA PRO A 344 -0.31 1.04 -15.87
C PRO A 344 -0.05 0.92 -17.37
N PRO A 345 0.57 -0.19 -17.82
CA PRO A 345 0.63 -0.51 -19.25
C PRO A 345 -0.79 -0.64 -19.83
N ALA A 346 -0.98 -0.25 -21.08
CA ALA A 346 -2.29 -0.23 -21.74
C ALA A 346 -2.98 -1.61 -21.81
N ASP A 347 -2.19 -2.68 -21.86
CA ASP A 347 -2.67 -4.07 -21.84
C ASP A 347 -3.02 -4.59 -20.44
N ALA A 348 -2.65 -3.85 -19.39
CA ALA A 348 -2.92 -4.23 -18.00
C ALA A 348 -4.17 -3.54 -17.43
N ALA A 349 -4.32 -2.24 -17.65
CA ALA A 349 -5.47 -1.50 -17.15
C ALA A 349 -5.64 -0.15 -17.90
N ASP A 350 -6.87 0.36 -17.88
CA ASP A 350 -7.16 1.72 -18.31
C ASP A 350 -6.59 2.74 -17.31
N ALA A 351 -5.56 3.46 -17.74
CA ALA A 351 -4.87 4.44 -16.90
C ALA A 351 -5.82 5.56 -16.38
N THR A 352 -6.92 5.85 -17.08
CA THR A 352 -7.89 6.88 -16.65
C THR A 352 -8.67 6.45 -15.41
N ARG A 353 -8.79 5.15 -15.18
CA ARG A 353 -9.48 4.56 -14.03
C ARG A 353 -8.60 4.36 -12.80
N VAL A 354 -7.27 4.49 -12.93
CA VAL A 354 -6.35 4.44 -11.80
C VAL A 354 -6.29 5.83 -11.15
N PRO A 355 -6.73 5.97 -9.90
CA PRO A 355 -6.76 7.28 -9.26
C PRO A 355 -5.36 7.78 -8.94
N SER A 356 -5.19 9.09 -8.96
CA SER A 356 -4.10 9.74 -8.23
C SER A 356 -4.46 9.75 -6.74
N VAL A 357 -3.44 9.75 -5.89
CA VAL A 357 -3.64 9.79 -4.44
C VAL A 357 -2.85 10.93 -3.84
N ILE A 358 -3.35 11.49 -2.74
CA ILE A 358 -2.62 12.37 -1.85
C ILE A 358 -2.92 11.97 -0.41
N VAL A 359 -1.89 11.90 0.41
CA VAL A 359 -2.00 11.57 1.84
C VAL A 359 -1.25 12.60 2.65
N ALA A 360 -1.86 13.04 3.76
CA ALA A 360 -1.26 13.87 4.78
C ALA A 360 -1.04 13.05 6.05
N LEU A 361 0.18 13.11 6.61
CA LEU A 361 0.53 12.54 7.90
C LEU A 361 0.87 13.65 8.89
N GLY A 362 0.19 13.61 10.04
CA GLY A 362 0.51 14.42 11.21
C GLY A 362 1.50 13.70 12.15
N PRO A 363 1.67 14.20 13.39
CA PRO A 363 2.60 13.64 14.36
C PRO A 363 2.30 12.16 14.70
N ASP A 364 1.01 11.79 14.76
CA ASP A 364 0.56 10.48 15.22
C ASP A 364 0.12 9.54 14.07
N GLY A 365 0.29 9.97 12.82
CA GLY A 365 -0.04 9.18 11.63
C GLY A 365 -0.94 9.90 10.62
N PRO A 366 -1.65 9.16 9.75
CA PRO A 366 -2.51 9.75 8.73
C PRO A 366 -3.59 10.68 9.32
N VAL A 367 -3.66 11.91 8.82
CA VAL A 367 -4.68 12.91 9.20
C VAL A 367 -5.64 13.23 8.06
N GLY A 368 -5.30 12.87 6.83
CA GLY A 368 -6.18 13.05 5.69
C GLY A 368 -5.68 12.37 4.43
N TYR A 369 -6.59 12.03 3.54
CA TYR A 369 -6.28 11.50 2.22
C TYR A 369 -7.33 11.89 1.19
N SER A 370 -6.96 11.83 -0.08
CA SER A 370 -7.89 11.97 -1.20
C SER A 370 -7.46 11.10 -2.38
N THR A 371 -8.45 10.56 -3.08
CA THR A 371 -8.32 9.94 -4.40
C THR A 371 -8.91 10.82 -5.51
N ARG A 372 -9.53 11.95 -5.17
CA ARG A 372 -9.96 12.99 -6.10
C ARG A 372 -8.84 14.01 -6.27
N VAL A 373 -7.82 13.63 -7.05
CA VAL A 373 -6.57 14.39 -7.17
C VAL A 373 -6.30 14.67 -8.64
N SER A 374 -6.01 15.94 -8.98
CA SER A 374 -5.40 16.33 -10.24
C SER A 374 -3.91 16.60 -10.05
N ILE A 375 -3.11 16.21 -11.04
CA ILE A 375 -1.67 16.49 -11.12
C ILE A 375 -1.41 17.07 -12.50
N ASP A 376 -1.16 18.37 -12.57
CA ASP A 376 -0.93 19.12 -13.79
C ASP A 376 0.54 19.55 -13.86
N GLU A 377 1.24 19.16 -14.93
CA GLU A 377 2.64 19.52 -15.18
C GLU A 377 2.73 20.56 -16.30
N THR A 378 3.57 21.54 -16.12
CA THR A 378 3.97 22.49 -17.15
C THR A 378 5.45 22.31 -17.40
N ASP A 379 5.81 21.91 -18.62
CA ASP A 379 7.19 21.67 -18.99
C ASP A 379 7.88 22.97 -19.41
N ASP A 380 9.18 22.99 -19.26
CA ASP A 380 10.07 23.97 -19.87
C ASP A 380 10.18 23.64 -21.36
N PRO A 381 9.83 24.58 -22.26
CA PRO A 381 9.80 24.30 -23.69
C PRO A 381 11.17 24.01 -24.31
N ALA A 382 12.26 24.45 -23.67
CA ALA A 382 13.61 24.22 -24.16
C ALA A 382 14.14 22.84 -23.79
N THR A 383 13.76 22.32 -22.63
CA THR A 383 14.28 21.06 -22.10
C THR A 383 13.28 19.91 -22.10
N GLY A 384 11.97 20.20 -22.23
CA GLY A 384 10.89 19.23 -22.09
C GLY A 384 10.75 18.66 -20.68
N ARG A 385 11.36 19.29 -19.67
CA ARG A 385 11.32 18.88 -18.27
C ARG A 385 10.25 19.65 -17.50
N PRO A 386 9.61 19.04 -16.49
CA PRO A 386 8.69 19.76 -15.64
C PRO A 386 9.35 21.00 -15.02
N ARG A 387 8.74 22.16 -15.20
CA ARG A 387 9.12 23.43 -14.58
C ARG A 387 8.21 23.75 -13.40
N ARG A 388 6.92 23.43 -13.54
CA ARG A 388 5.91 23.64 -12.52
C ARG A 388 4.97 22.44 -12.47
N ILE A 389 4.62 22.03 -11.26
CA ILE A 389 3.63 21.00 -11.03
C ILE A 389 2.57 21.58 -10.10
N THR A 390 1.29 21.39 -10.42
CA THR A 390 0.18 21.75 -9.56
C THR A 390 -0.56 20.48 -9.17
N VAL A 391 -0.69 20.24 -7.86
CA VAL A 391 -1.46 19.12 -7.33
C VAL A 391 -2.64 19.67 -6.54
N ARG A 392 -3.84 19.17 -6.82
CA ARG A 392 -5.05 19.48 -6.04
C ARG A 392 -5.70 18.21 -5.59
N GLY A 393 -5.92 18.08 -4.29
CA GLY A 393 -6.64 16.95 -3.69
C GLY A 393 -7.83 17.44 -2.90
N ARG A 394 -9.01 16.81 -3.10
CA ARG A 394 -10.25 17.12 -2.41
C ARG A 394 -10.84 15.87 -1.76
N GLY A 395 -11.17 15.94 -0.49
CA GLY A 395 -11.77 14.86 0.29
C GLY A 395 -12.38 15.39 1.58
N GLU A 396 -13.03 14.53 2.34
CA GLU A 396 -13.64 14.92 3.62
C GLU A 396 -12.60 15.35 4.66
N SER A 397 -11.47 14.66 4.71
CA SER A 397 -10.39 14.91 5.66
C SER A 397 -9.22 15.71 5.08
N LEU A 398 -9.27 16.06 3.78
CA LEU A 398 -8.20 16.77 3.09
C LEU A 398 -8.74 17.57 1.91
N ASP A 399 -8.49 18.88 1.92
CA ASP A 399 -8.68 19.77 0.75
C ASP A 399 -7.45 20.65 0.64
N VAL A 400 -6.50 20.27 -0.25
CA VAL A 400 -5.22 20.95 -0.37
C VAL A 400 -4.85 21.22 -1.82
N GLN A 401 -4.13 22.33 -2.01
CA GLN A 401 -3.43 22.65 -3.25
C GLN A 401 -1.93 22.75 -2.97
N MET A 402 -1.14 22.12 -3.83
CA MET A 402 0.30 22.25 -3.86
C MET A 402 0.71 22.93 -5.15
N GLN A 403 1.44 24.02 -5.04
CA GLN A 403 2.16 24.64 -6.15
C GLN A 403 3.63 24.28 -5.99
N ILE A 404 4.18 23.59 -6.98
CA ILE A 404 5.50 23.01 -6.92
C ILE A 404 6.34 23.65 -8.03
N GLN A 405 7.35 24.40 -7.61
CA GLN A 405 8.34 24.99 -8.51
C GLN A 405 9.54 24.06 -8.56
N VAL A 406 9.82 23.50 -9.73
CA VAL A 406 11.01 22.66 -9.94
C VAL A 406 12.23 23.58 -10.00
N GLU A 407 13.19 23.32 -9.12
CA GLU A 407 14.46 24.07 -9.02
C GLU A 407 15.56 23.38 -9.84
N ASP A 408 15.53 22.03 -9.86
CA ASP A 408 16.53 21.22 -10.60
C ASP A 408 15.95 19.84 -10.94
N ALA A 409 16.49 19.22 -11.98
CA ALA A 409 16.08 17.90 -12.46
C ALA A 409 17.29 17.01 -12.76
N ILE A 410 17.42 15.93 -12.00
CA ILE A 410 18.39 14.87 -12.24
C ILE A 410 17.81 13.89 -13.26
N VAL A 411 18.47 13.76 -14.40
CA VAL A 411 18.10 12.79 -15.44
C VAL A 411 18.81 11.48 -15.17
N ASN A 412 18.06 10.46 -14.82
CA ASN A 412 18.57 9.10 -14.66
C ASN A 412 18.44 8.35 -15.98
N ARG A 413 19.54 8.24 -16.71
CA ARG A 413 19.66 7.46 -17.96
C ARG A 413 20.20 6.08 -17.64
N GLY A 414 19.50 5.03 -18.07
CA GLY A 414 20.03 3.66 -18.04
C GLY A 414 20.24 3.09 -16.62
N GLY A 415 19.25 2.41 -16.10
CA GLY A 415 19.33 1.50 -14.95
C GLY A 415 18.59 0.22 -15.27
N ALA A 416 18.43 -0.70 -14.33
CA ALA A 416 17.67 -1.94 -14.52
C ALA A 416 16.19 -1.70 -14.91
N LEU A 417 15.69 -0.46 -14.76
CA LEU A 417 14.38 0.02 -15.24
C LEU A 417 14.44 0.66 -16.63
N ALA A 418 15.62 0.76 -17.25
CA ALA A 418 15.86 1.62 -18.39
C ALA A 418 15.93 0.89 -19.72
N ALA A 419 14.85 0.33 -20.15
CA ALA A 419 14.54 0.23 -21.57
C ALA A 419 13.55 1.34 -21.96
N GLY A 420 13.77 2.60 -21.52
CA GLY A 420 12.79 3.66 -21.76
C GLY A 420 13.29 5.07 -21.43
N PRO A 421 12.44 6.08 -21.66
CA PRO A 421 12.77 7.49 -21.50
C PRO A 421 13.05 7.88 -20.04
N ASP A 422 13.54 9.09 -19.92
CA ASP A 422 14.15 9.66 -18.72
C ASP A 422 13.31 9.52 -17.44
N PHE A 423 13.88 8.89 -16.43
CA PHE A 423 13.43 9.01 -15.05
C PHE A 423 14.00 10.32 -14.48
N LEU A 424 13.13 11.24 -14.11
CA LEU A 424 13.49 12.54 -13.59
C LEU A 424 13.26 12.56 -12.07
N GLN A 425 14.34 12.76 -11.31
CA GLN A 425 14.25 13.15 -9.91
C GLN A 425 14.36 14.68 -9.82
N LEU A 426 13.36 15.30 -9.20
CA LEU A 426 13.16 16.73 -9.19
C LEU A 426 13.39 17.27 -7.76
N ARG A 427 14.31 18.21 -7.63
CA ARG A 427 14.38 19.08 -6.45
C ARG A 427 13.37 20.21 -6.65
N ALA A 428 12.52 20.43 -5.67
CA ALA A 428 11.42 21.36 -5.83
C ALA A 428 11.09 22.15 -4.55
N ARG A 429 10.60 23.36 -4.73
CA ARG A 429 9.98 24.17 -3.70
C ARG A 429 8.47 24.01 -3.77
N TYR A 430 7.88 23.71 -2.65
CA TYR A 430 6.45 23.51 -2.49
C TYR A 430 5.83 24.70 -1.76
N ARG A 431 4.71 25.21 -2.26
CA ARG A 431 3.73 26.01 -1.54
C ARG A 431 2.51 25.15 -1.34
N VAL A 432 2.17 24.84 -0.09
CA VAL A 432 1.03 23.99 0.28
C VAL A 432 0.01 24.81 1.02
N THR A 433 -1.23 24.84 0.53
CA THR A 433 -2.35 25.59 1.14
C THR A 433 -3.61 24.73 1.18
N GLY A 434 -4.46 24.97 2.19
CA GLY A 434 -5.75 24.27 2.32
C GLY A 434 -6.02 23.76 3.73
N THR A 435 -6.60 22.55 3.84
CA THR A 435 -6.92 21.91 5.12
C THR A 435 -6.54 20.43 5.10
N ALA A 436 -6.05 19.92 6.23
CA ALA A 436 -5.80 18.50 6.44
C ALA A 436 -6.16 18.14 7.89
N GLY A 437 -6.97 17.09 8.09
CA GLY A 437 -7.45 16.69 9.40
C GLY A 437 -8.21 17.79 10.14
N GLY A 438 -8.93 18.65 9.41
CA GLY A 438 -9.67 19.78 9.97
C GLY A 438 -8.81 20.99 10.34
N GLN A 439 -7.49 20.93 10.15
CA GLN A 439 -6.57 22.05 10.46
C GLN A 439 -6.16 22.78 9.19
N ALA A 440 -6.02 24.10 9.28
CA ALA A 440 -5.52 24.92 8.19
C ALA A 440 -4.04 24.59 7.90
N VAL A 441 -3.70 24.52 6.63
CA VAL A 441 -2.35 24.27 6.13
C VAL A 441 -1.95 25.44 5.25
N ASP A 442 -0.84 26.09 5.59
CA ASP A 442 -0.24 27.16 4.80
C ASP A 442 1.27 27.21 5.10
N PHE A 443 2.08 26.66 4.18
CA PHE A 443 3.52 26.69 4.35
C PHE A 443 4.28 26.60 3.01
N GLU A 444 5.55 26.98 3.06
CA GLU A 444 6.53 26.70 2.01
C GLU A 444 7.64 25.81 2.55
N ALA A 445 8.04 24.82 1.76
CA ALA A 445 9.15 23.95 2.09
C ALA A 445 9.81 23.37 0.82
N SER A 446 11.08 22.98 0.96
CA SER A 446 11.73 22.19 -0.06
C SER A 446 11.29 20.73 0.03
N GLY A 447 11.07 20.11 -1.12
CA GLY A 447 10.68 18.71 -1.25
C GLY A 447 11.32 18.03 -2.44
N ALA A 448 10.87 16.82 -2.72
CA ALA A 448 11.25 16.07 -3.90
C ALA A 448 10.02 15.73 -4.73
N ALA A 449 10.21 15.61 -6.04
CA ALA A 449 9.21 15.05 -6.94
C ALA A 449 9.87 14.14 -7.95
N GLU A 450 9.07 13.32 -8.59
CA GLU A 450 9.53 12.41 -9.64
C GLU A 450 8.53 12.42 -10.79
N THR A 451 9.07 12.38 -12.00
CA THR A 451 8.30 12.17 -13.22
C THR A 451 9.02 11.10 -14.05
N PHE A 452 8.32 9.99 -14.28
CA PHE A 452 8.77 8.94 -15.18
C PHE A 452 7.75 8.77 -16.30
N ARG A 453 8.21 8.89 -17.55
CA ARG A 453 7.34 8.92 -18.74
C ARG A 453 7.52 7.67 -19.61
N GLY A 454 7.98 6.56 -19.05
CA GLY A 454 8.37 5.33 -19.75
C GLY A 454 7.33 4.69 -20.67
N GLY A 455 6.04 4.90 -20.44
CA GLY A 455 4.96 4.32 -21.22
C GLY A 455 4.03 5.34 -21.89
N LEU A 456 4.27 6.65 -21.73
CA LEU A 456 3.41 7.66 -22.34
C LEU A 456 3.91 8.02 -23.76
N PRO A 457 3.01 8.10 -24.78
CA PRO A 457 3.39 8.70 -26.05
C PRO A 457 3.89 10.12 -25.81
N ARG A 458 4.95 10.51 -26.50
CA ARG A 458 5.39 11.91 -26.54
C ARG A 458 4.24 12.74 -27.16
N GLN A 459 3.67 13.66 -26.38
CA GLN A 459 2.72 14.64 -26.89
C GLN A 459 3.44 15.68 -27.73
#